data_5dcde0b990d49b63b84f2ed926a92b58
#
_entry.id   5dcde0b990d49b63b84f2ed926a92b58
#
_cell.length_a   1.000
_cell.length_b   1.000
_cell.length_c   1.000
_cell.angle_alpha   90.00
_cell.angle_beta   90.00
_cell.angle_gamma   90.00
#
_symmetry.space_group_name_H-M   'P 1'
#
loop_
_entity.id
_entity.type
_entity.pdbx_description
1 polymer ?
#
loop_
_entity_poly.entity_id
_entity_poly.type
_entity_poly.pdbx_seq_one_letter_code
_entity_poly.pdbx_strand_id
1 'polypeptide(L)'
;ATEILAKEGFIVMPYMYPDLNAARDMVSAGAACIMPLGAPIGSNKGLCTKEFIQILIDEIELPIIVDAGIGRPSQACEAMEMGATAIMANTAIATAGDVPLMAEAFKNAVEAGRSAYLSGLGRVKEKGGSASSPLTGYLED
;
A
#
# COMPACT_ATOMS: atom_id res chain seq x y z
N ALA A 1 1.60 -19.44 -15.84
CA ALA A 1 2.39 -18.40 -16.49
C ALA A 1 3.57 -17.96 -15.59
N THR A 2 3.35 -17.55 -14.33
CA THR A 2 4.38 -17.04 -13.40
C THR A 2 5.58 -17.95 -13.29
N GLU A 3 5.39 -19.25 -13.01
CA GLU A 3 6.47 -20.22 -12.86
C GLU A 3 7.33 -20.37 -14.14
N ILE A 4 6.69 -20.37 -15.30
CA ILE A 4 7.39 -20.50 -16.61
C ILE A 4 8.28 -19.28 -16.81
N LEU A 5 7.71 -18.08 -16.66
CA LEU A 5 8.44 -16.84 -16.88
C LEU A 5 9.58 -16.66 -15.87
N ALA A 6 9.36 -17.03 -14.60
CA ALA A 6 10.40 -16.98 -13.57
C ALA A 6 11.58 -17.93 -13.91
N LYS A 7 11.29 -19.14 -14.39
CA LYS A 7 12.31 -20.09 -14.85
C LYS A 7 13.07 -19.61 -16.10
N GLU A 8 12.45 -18.79 -16.93
CA GLU A 8 13.08 -18.14 -18.08
C GLU A 8 13.90 -16.89 -17.70
N GLY A 9 13.95 -16.53 -16.42
CA GLY A 9 14.75 -15.42 -15.91
C GLY A 9 14.04 -14.07 -15.87
N PHE A 10 12.70 -14.03 -16.07
CA PHE A 10 11.93 -12.80 -15.91
C PHE A 10 11.70 -12.48 -14.43
N ILE A 11 11.72 -11.19 -14.08
CA ILE A 11 11.26 -10.68 -12.79
C ILE A 11 9.74 -10.54 -12.87
N VAL A 12 9.01 -11.53 -12.33
CA VAL A 12 7.56 -11.61 -12.48
C VAL A 12 6.87 -10.88 -11.34
N MET A 13 5.98 -9.95 -11.69
CA MET A 13 5.19 -9.13 -10.77
C MET A 13 3.69 -9.40 -11.06
N PRO A 14 3.08 -10.42 -10.45
CA PRO A 14 1.72 -10.82 -10.76
C PRO A 14 0.70 -9.83 -10.19
N TYR A 15 -0.13 -9.27 -11.07
CA TYR A 15 -1.33 -8.53 -10.69
C TYR A 15 -2.47 -9.49 -10.34
N MET A 16 -3.12 -9.29 -9.20
CA MET A 16 -4.09 -10.26 -8.69
C MET A 16 -5.13 -9.65 -7.75
N TYR A 17 -6.21 -10.37 -7.52
CA TYR A 17 -7.08 -10.09 -6.39
C TYR A 17 -6.32 -10.34 -5.07
N PRO A 18 -6.61 -9.59 -4.00
CA PRO A 18 -5.94 -9.77 -2.70
C PRO A 18 -6.46 -11.02 -1.98
N ASP A 19 -6.02 -12.19 -2.45
CA ASP A 19 -6.30 -13.50 -1.89
C ASP A 19 -5.00 -14.14 -1.37
N LEU A 20 -4.98 -14.52 -0.09
CA LEU A 20 -3.78 -15.03 0.56
C LEU A 20 -3.30 -16.36 -0.03
N ASN A 21 -4.22 -17.27 -0.37
CA ASN A 21 -3.82 -18.56 -0.92
C ASN A 21 -3.24 -18.40 -2.33
N ALA A 22 -3.89 -17.59 -3.16
CA ALA A 22 -3.36 -17.27 -4.48
C ALA A 22 -2.00 -16.55 -4.37
N ALA A 23 -1.79 -15.67 -3.39
CA ALA A 23 -0.50 -15.03 -3.16
C ALA A 23 0.59 -16.04 -2.78
N ARG A 24 0.31 -17.00 -1.90
CA ARG A 24 1.23 -18.10 -1.55
C ARG A 24 1.58 -18.97 -2.76
N ASP A 25 0.62 -19.24 -3.64
CA ASP A 25 0.86 -19.94 -4.91
C ASP A 25 1.78 -19.15 -5.83
N MET A 26 1.62 -17.81 -5.90
CA MET A 26 2.52 -16.95 -6.68
C MET A 26 3.94 -16.92 -6.11
N VAL A 27 4.08 -16.85 -4.78
CA VAL A 27 5.39 -16.97 -4.10
C VAL A 27 6.06 -18.29 -4.49
N SER A 28 5.34 -19.40 -4.38
CA SER A 28 5.83 -20.75 -4.72
C SER A 28 6.19 -20.87 -6.21
N ALA A 29 5.51 -20.14 -7.07
CA ALA A 29 5.78 -20.08 -8.51
C ALA A 29 6.96 -19.18 -8.88
N GLY A 30 7.60 -18.51 -7.92
CA GLY A 30 8.80 -17.67 -8.14
C GLY A 30 8.48 -16.21 -8.48
N ALA A 31 7.34 -15.68 -8.05
CA ALA A 31 7.07 -14.24 -8.17
C ALA A 31 8.10 -13.41 -7.40
N ALA A 32 8.42 -12.23 -7.90
CA ALA A 32 9.35 -11.29 -7.26
C ALA A 32 8.64 -10.33 -6.28
N CYS A 33 7.35 -10.13 -6.43
CA CYS A 33 6.48 -9.37 -5.54
C CYS A 33 5.05 -9.85 -5.70
N ILE A 34 4.13 -9.33 -4.90
CA ILE A 34 2.68 -9.53 -5.06
C ILE A 34 2.04 -8.16 -5.32
N MET A 35 1.21 -8.06 -6.36
CA MET A 35 0.53 -6.81 -6.74
C MET A 35 -0.99 -6.94 -6.58
N PRO A 36 -1.52 -6.76 -5.34
CA PRO A 36 -2.95 -6.81 -5.10
C PRO A 36 -3.64 -5.53 -5.59
N LEU A 37 -4.85 -5.67 -6.16
CA LEU A 37 -5.69 -4.53 -6.51
C LEU A 37 -6.36 -3.92 -5.28
N GLY A 38 -6.34 -2.57 -5.20
CA GLY A 38 -7.10 -1.81 -4.21
C GLY A 38 -8.59 -1.69 -4.56
N ALA A 39 -8.89 -1.46 -5.85
CA ALA A 39 -10.24 -1.38 -6.42
C ALA A 39 -10.16 -1.68 -7.93
N PRO A 40 -11.29 -1.79 -8.65
CA PRO A 40 -11.26 -2.01 -10.09
C PRO A 40 -10.38 -0.99 -10.82
N ILE A 41 -9.58 -1.49 -11.76
CA ILE A 41 -8.61 -0.67 -12.52
C ILE A 41 -9.31 0.55 -13.15
N GLY A 42 -8.69 1.72 -13.07
CA GLY A 42 -9.21 2.97 -13.62
C GLY A 42 -10.37 3.59 -12.87
N SER A 43 -10.80 3.01 -11.74
CA SER A 43 -11.99 3.46 -11.00
C SER A 43 -11.76 4.64 -10.06
N ASN A 44 -10.52 4.92 -9.64
CA ASN A 44 -10.17 5.92 -8.62
C ASN A 44 -10.95 5.74 -7.28
N LYS A 45 -11.45 4.53 -6.98
CA LYS A 45 -12.26 4.24 -5.78
C LYS A 45 -11.43 4.06 -4.50
N GLY A 46 -10.11 3.93 -4.63
CA GLY A 46 -9.19 3.81 -3.50
C GLY A 46 -9.01 2.38 -3.01
N LEU A 47 -8.76 2.26 -1.71
CA LEU A 47 -8.41 1.01 -1.05
C LEU A 47 -9.66 0.23 -0.58
N CYS A 48 -10.54 -0.15 -1.52
CA CYS A 48 -11.77 -0.88 -1.18
C CYS A 48 -11.48 -2.28 -0.59
N THR A 49 -10.30 -2.82 -0.85
CA THR A 49 -9.86 -4.15 -0.40
C THR A 49 -8.80 -4.09 0.70
N LYS A 50 -8.68 -2.97 1.42
CA LYS A 50 -7.57 -2.70 2.34
C LYS A 50 -7.37 -3.78 3.40
N GLU A 51 -8.43 -4.34 3.96
CA GLU A 51 -8.35 -5.38 4.99
C GLU A 51 -7.69 -6.66 4.44
N PHE A 52 -7.99 -7.03 3.20
CA PHE A 52 -7.35 -8.16 2.53
C PHE A 52 -5.90 -7.85 2.16
N ILE A 53 -5.60 -6.61 1.76
CA ILE A 53 -4.22 -6.17 1.50
C ILE A 53 -3.41 -6.21 2.79
N GLN A 54 -3.96 -5.81 3.94
CA GLN A 54 -3.28 -5.90 5.22
C GLN A 54 -2.89 -7.34 5.55
N ILE A 55 -3.79 -8.31 5.33
CA ILE A 55 -3.47 -9.73 5.51
C ILE A 55 -2.27 -10.15 4.63
N LEU A 56 -2.19 -9.67 3.38
CA LEU A 56 -1.04 -9.97 2.52
C LEU A 56 0.24 -9.34 3.03
N ILE A 57 0.19 -8.10 3.53
CA ILE A 57 1.34 -7.41 4.12
C ILE A 57 1.87 -8.18 5.34
N ASP A 58 0.97 -8.68 6.18
CA ASP A 58 1.32 -9.36 7.42
C ASP A 58 1.84 -10.80 7.20
N GLU A 59 1.40 -11.48 6.13
CA GLU A 59 1.60 -12.91 5.91
C GLU A 59 2.59 -13.27 4.80
N ILE A 60 2.90 -12.32 3.91
CA ILE A 60 3.76 -12.56 2.73
C ILE A 60 5.08 -11.80 2.89
N GLU A 61 6.19 -12.51 2.84
CA GLU A 61 7.53 -11.91 2.97
C GLU A 61 7.99 -11.14 1.71
N LEU A 62 7.38 -11.40 0.55
CA LEU A 62 7.70 -10.65 -0.67
C LEU A 62 7.17 -9.23 -0.63
N PRO A 63 7.77 -8.29 -1.39
CA PRO A 63 7.25 -6.94 -1.52
C PRO A 63 5.78 -6.93 -1.94
N ILE A 64 4.94 -6.17 -1.25
CA ILE A 64 3.55 -5.92 -1.62
C ILE A 64 3.46 -4.56 -2.32
N ILE A 65 3.01 -4.57 -3.57
CA ILE A 65 2.83 -3.36 -4.38
C ILE A 65 1.34 -3.17 -4.61
N VAL A 66 0.73 -2.19 -3.96
CA VAL A 66 -0.71 -1.95 -4.14
C VAL A 66 -0.94 -1.29 -5.49
N ASP A 67 -1.69 -1.96 -6.35
CA ASP A 67 -2.03 -1.50 -7.71
C ASP A 67 -3.53 -1.32 -7.86
N ALA A 68 -3.94 -0.56 -8.85
CA ALA A 68 -5.31 -0.31 -9.27
C ALA A 68 -6.24 0.33 -8.21
N GLY A 69 -7.03 1.25 -8.67
CA GLY A 69 -8.04 1.93 -7.86
C GLY A 69 -7.54 3.12 -7.05
N ILE A 70 -6.23 3.27 -6.85
CA ILE A 70 -5.67 4.44 -6.16
C ILE A 70 -6.03 5.71 -6.93
N GLY A 71 -6.85 6.56 -6.31
CA GLY A 71 -7.40 7.77 -6.96
C GLY A 71 -6.95 9.09 -6.34
N ARG A 72 -6.29 9.04 -5.18
CA ARG A 72 -5.87 10.24 -4.43
C ARG A 72 -4.55 10.02 -3.73
N PRO A 73 -3.72 11.07 -3.56
CA PRO A 73 -2.49 11.00 -2.78
C PRO A 73 -2.70 10.46 -1.35
N SER A 74 -3.81 10.82 -0.68
CA SER A 74 -4.14 10.32 0.65
C SER A 74 -4.28 8.79 0.72
N GLN A 75 -4.80 8.16 -0.33
CA GLN A 75 -4.93 6.71 -0.41
C GLN A 75 -3.58 6.03 -0.66
N ALA A 76 -2.69 6.68 -1.41
CA ALA A 76 -1.31 6.23 -1.55
C ALA A 76 -0.56 6.30 -0.21
N CYS A 77 -0.73 7.39 0.53
CA CYS A 77 -0.19 7.55 1.89
C CYS A 77 -0.71 6.43 2.81
N GLU A 78 -2.02 6.21 2.86
CA GLU A 78 -2.65 5.14 3.65
C GLU A 78 -2.06 3.76 3.32
N ALA A 79 -1.92 3.41 2.04
CA ALA A 79 -1.31 2.15 1.64
C ALA A 79 0.13 1.99 2.15
N MET A 80 0.91 3.05 2.11
CA MET A 80 2.28 3.06 2.61
C MET A 80 2.33 2.99 4.15
N GLU A 81 1.41 3.64 4.86
CA GLU A 81 1.25 3.55 6.32
C GLU A 81 0.88 2.15 6.78
N MET A 82 0.11 1.40 5.99
CA MET A 82 -0.21 -0.01 6.23
C MET A 82 1.01 -0.93 6.14
N GLY A 83 2.09 -0.49 5.49
CA GLY A 83 3.31 -1.26 5.29
C GLY A 83 3.51 -1.79 3.87
N ALA A 84 2.72 -1.35 2.90
CA ALA A 84 3.00 -1.65 1.51
C ALA A 84 4.41 -1.19 1.12
N THR A 85 5.07 -1.97 0.27
CA THR A 85 6.43 -1.65 -0.20
C THR A 85 6.40 -0.54 -1.23
N ALA A 86 5.36 -0.51 -2.07
CA ALA A 86 5.15 0.50 -3.10
C ALA A 86 3.67 0.59 -3.49
N ILE A 87 3.32 1.60 -4.26
CA ILE A 87 2.04 1.71 -4.95
C ILE A 87 2.26 1.89 -6.45
N MET A 88 1.27 1.52 -7.24
CA MET A 88 1.21 1.83 -8.66
C MET A 88 -0.05 2.65 -8.94
N ALA A 89 0.12 3.85 -9.46
CA ALA A 89 -0.96 4.77 -9.80
C ALA A 89 -0.76 5.30 -11.22
N ASN A 90 -1.82 5.33 -12.00
CA ASN A 90 -1.82 5.87 -13.35
C ASN A 90 -3.00 6.82 -13.57
N THR A 91 -4.23 6.30 -13.60
CA THR A 91 -5.43 7.06 -13.96
C THR A 91 -5.60 8.35 -13.14
N ALA A 92 -5.36 8.29 -11.85
CA ALA A 92 -5.47 9.46 -10.95
C ALA A 92 -4.52 10.61 -11.34
N ILE A 93 -3.35 10.28 -11.85
CA ILE A 93 -2.35 11.26 -12.29
C ILE A 93 -2.68 11.71 -13.72
N ALA A 94 -2.90 10.76 -14.64
CA ALA A 94 -3.10 11.04 -16.06
C ALA A 94 -4.39 11.84 -16.35
N THR A 95 -5.40 11.74 -15.50
CA THR A 95 -6.69 12.45 -15.65
C THR A 95 -6.81 13.69 -14.77
N ALA A 96 -5.75 14.08 -14.06
CA ALA A 96 -5.75 15.29 -13.23
C ALA A 96 -5.78 16.56 -14.09
N GLY A 97 -6.32 17.64 -13.54
CA GLY A 97 -6.31 18.94 -14.19
C GLY A 97 -4.90 19.54 -14.34
N ASP A 98 -4.00 19.21 -13.41
CA ASP A 98 -2.56 19.53 -13.45
C ASP A 98 -1.78 18.23 -13.17
N VAL A 99 -1.34 17.58 -14.24
CA VAL A 99 -0.66 16.28 -14.17
C VAL A 99 0.69 16.35 -13.42
N PRO A 100 1.59 17.30 -13.71
CA PRO A 100 2.84 17.46 -12.96
C PRO A 100 2.62 17.67 -11.47
N LEU A 101 1.71 18.56 -11.09
CA LEU A 101 1.40 18.86 -9.69
C LEU A 101 0.80 17.63 -8.99
N MET A 102 -0.06 16.88 -9.66
CA MET A 102 -0.64 15.64 -9.10
C MET A 102 0.44 14.56 -8.91
N ALA A 103 1.38 14.42 -9.85
CA ALA A 103 2.49 13.49 -9.71
C ALA A 103 3.38 13.83 -8.50
N GLU A 104 3.66 15.11 -8.30
CA GLU A 104 4.41 15.58 -7.12
C GLU A 104 3.64 15.31 -5.82
N ALA A 105 2.33 15.54 -5.80
CA ALA A 105 1.48 15.24 -4.65
C ALA A 105 1.49 13.74 -4.30
N PHE A 106 1.45 12.85 -5.31
CA PHE A 106 1.58 11.40 -5.09
C PHE A 106 2.95 11.02 -4.53
N LYS A 107 4.04 11.59 -5.08
CA LYS A 107 5.40 11.38 -4.55
C LYS A 107 5.46 11.73 -3.06
N ASN A 108 5.03 12.94 -2.70
CA ASN A 108 5.07 13.42 -1.32
C ASN A 108 4.23 12.53 -0.38
N ALA A 109 3.07 12.06 -0.83
CA ALA A 109 2.20 11.17 -0.08
C ALA A 109 2.85 9.81 0.18
N VAL A 110 3.51 9.22 -0.81
CA VAL A 110 4.23 7.94 -0.67
C VAL A 110 5.38 8.08 0.32
N GLU A 111 6.16 9.15 0.22
CA GLU A 111 7.28 9.44 1.13
C GLU A 111 6.78 9.65 2.58
N ALA A 112 5.68 10.39 2.76
CA ALA A 112 5.08 10.63 4.07
C ALA A 112 4.56 9.33 4.71
N GLY A 113 3.79 8.53 3.96
CA GLY A 113 3.27 7.25 4.45
C GLY A 113 4.38 6.26 4.81
N ARG A 114 5.43 6.19 3.99
CA ARG A 114 6.59 5.34 4.30
C ARG A 114 7.31 5.79 5.56
N SER A 115 7.50 7.10 5.74
CA SER A 115 8.12 7.67 6.93
C SER A 115 7.29 7.40 8.18
N ALA A 116 5.96 7.53 8.10
CA ALA A 116 5.03 7.23 9.18
C ALA A 116 5.11 5.74 9.59
N TYR A 117 5.08 4.82 8.62
CA TYR A 117 5.24 3.38 8.88
C TYR A 117 6.56 3.06 9.59
N LEU A 118 7.68 3.61 9.11
CA LEU A 118 9.00 3.35 9.68
C LEU A 118 9.18 3.95 11.07
N SER A 119 8.50 5.06 11.38
CA SER A 119 8.55 5.69 12.71
C SER A 119 7.68 4.97 13.75
N GLY A 120 6.78 4.10 13.31
CA GLY A 120 5.77 3.48 14.15
C GLY A 120 4.57 4.40 14.40
N LEU A 121 3.38 3.96 13.99
CA LEU A 121 2.15 4.72 14.20
C LEU A 121 1.74 4.68 15.68
N GLY A 122 1.24 5.82 16.18
CA GLY A 122 0.67 5.90 17.53
C GLY A 122 -0.54 4.99 17.69
N ARG A 123 -0.73 4.47 18.90
CA ARG A 123 -1.87 3.58 19.21
C ARG A 123 -3.21 4.29 19.02
N VAL A 124 -4.15 3.62 18.39
CA VAL A 124 -5.55 4.02 18.40
C VAL A 124 -6.14 3.63 19.74
N LYS A 125 -6.67 4.62 20.50
CA LYS A 125 -7.32 4.40 21.81
C LYS A 125 -8.84 4.46 21.61
N GLU A 126 -9.60 3.54 22.22
CA GLU A 126 -11.07 3.56 22.21
C GLU A 126 -11.65 4.79 22.93
N LYS A 127 -10.96 5.26 23.97
CA LYS A 127 -11.30 6.49 24.69
C LYS A 127 -10.16 7.48 24.52
N GLY A 128 -10.50 8.73 24.21
CA GLY A 128 -9.53 9.83 24.16
C GLY A 128 -8.80 9.98 25.48
N GLY A 129 -7.53 10.37 25.42
CA GLY A 129 -6.74 10.73 26.59
C GLY A 129 -7.02 12.17 27.05
N SER A 130 -6.42 12.56 28.17
CA SER A 130 -6.38 13.96 28.60
C SER A 130 -5.58 14.80 27.62
N ALA A 131 -5.88 16.10 27.55
CA ALA A 131 -5.05 17.04 26.79
C ALA A 131 -3.60 16.94 27.29
N SER A 132 -2.63 16.95 26.34
CA SER A 132 -1.22 16.89 26.68
C SER A 132 -0.81 18.07 27.57
N SER A 133 -0.28 17.78 28.76
CA SER A 133 0.43 18.77 29.54
C SER A 133 1.76 19.14 28.85
N PRO A 134 2.20 20.41 28.85
CA PRO A 134 3.46 20.79 28.24
C PRO A 134 4.69 20.05 28.78
N LEU A 135 4.59 19.43 29.96
CA LEU A 135 5.71 18.82 30.66
C LEU A 135 5.64 17.30 30.82
N THR A 136 4.45 16.68 30.86
CA THR A 136 4.35 15.26 31.23
C THR A 136 3.24 14.48 30.51
N GLY A 137 2.31 15.11 29.83
CA GLY A 137 1.07 14.49 29.34
C GLY A 137 1.21 13.39 28.29
N TYR A 138 2.40 13.12 27.79
CA TYR A 138 2.70 12.06 26.81
C TYR A 138 3.70 11.01 27.33
N LEU A 139 4.17 11.18 28.57
CA LEU A 139 5.20 10.31 29.16
C LEU A 139 4.65 9.26 30.13
N GLU A 140 3.35 9.27 30.42
CA GLU A 140 2.68 8.42 31.41
C GLU A 140 1.76 7.37 30.76
N ASP A 141 2.21 6.64 29.74
CA ASP A 141 1.48 5.48 29.18
C ASP A 141 2.34 4.22 29.13
#